data_6bafd0bb692de325109b5265858f5dcd
#
_entry.id   6bafd0bb692de325109b5265858f5dcd
#
_cell.length_a   1.000
_cell.length_b   1.000
_cell.length_c   1.000
_cell.angle_alpha   90.00
_cell.angle_beta   90.00
_cell.angle_gamma   90.00
#
_symmetry.space_group_name_H-M   'P 1'
#
loop_
_entity.id
_entity.type
_entity.pdbx_description
1 polymer ?
#
loop_
_entity_poly.entity_id
_entity_poly.type
_entity_poly.pdbx_seq_one_letter_code
_entity_poly.pdbx_strand_id
1 'polypeptide(L)'
;MVQQLDGGQGREALAKCLTKFPGSSLLIADQGWGQLLAHGVGLDFLSSLGVVGVVGMEAVGAVSLGFDQAIVLCSRLLLDPDVGADLGRVFRSLGTAATRVIVVTNVSEACHRDADPEKYAGGLQDVHGQLVALLDDVSGAYVDSVLHVDYPCMVFGKSAFAFPSQSGASFLDLGRGPRGGEEEVLRGKVALNAHLLSSVSKMMDVQAEAFCVGPLSERVGNVLAFVPAHDSSRNARAAFCIVDRSLDTATSSKHSEYFLQQMLCSVGIDDVDNDGDGGDTAVDELRPSLFHPGDVGTSSGYIEFLTSKSQREAALFVRKWLKESIRQSSLKFTGRLKPGAVSADDLEALCQVLLDDPGARVRHASLIQIATIVCRCLRGGSAWDELAKGEQIARLSAEDGPDSLSGLILDELDASRRGLIPVFDVVRHLMMGAYWMKMGAGGARSPGPSDGRDHPADQFTAPYAPSGAYSRPNVVIPDAQRADIAKALAAACCARRGQEELPWIPEHAPEDSDLLEFSRIAVETVCNLPAHPGVASMVEDILHKRPIPTMKYIGTSIAGLLKSGLGRIGLQHHSPGEYETIVLFVLGGISAAEMADVRAVVDRSGTTAHVVVGGSSICAEPALTLRSVFAE
;
A
#
# COMPACT_ATOMS: atom_id res chain seq x y z
N MET A 1 17.89 13.33 -18.27
CA MET A 1 17.19 13.40 -16.98
C MET A 1 15.84 12.74 -17.19
N VAL A 2 15.57 11.61 -16.53
CA VAL A 2 14.29 10.88 -16.61
C VAL A 2 13.20 11.77 -16.01
N GLN A 3 11.99 11.70 -16.57
CA GLN A 3 10.85 12.42 -16.02
C GLN A 3 10.51 11.83 -14.66
N GLN A 4 10.44 12.68 -13.63
CA GLN A 4 10.04 12.24 -12.29
C GLN A 4 8.55 11.89 -12.30
N LEU A 5 8.14 10.96 -11.43
CA LEU A 5 6.73 10.68 -11.20
C LEU A 5 6.00 11.97 -10.80
N ASP A 6 4.97 12.31 -11.55
CA ASP A 6 4.15 13.50 -11.31
C ASP A 6 2.67 13.11 -11.20
N GLY A 7 2.13 13.18 -9.99
CA GLY A 7 0.70 12.96 -9.73
C GLY A 7 -0.23 13.95 -10.46
N GLY A 8 0.30 15.07 -10.96
CA GLY A 8 -0.47 16.07 -11.71
C GLY A 8 -1.01 15.56 -13.05
N GLN A 9 -0.31 14.64 -13.71
CA GLN A 9 -0.74 14.09 -15.00
C GLN A 9 -2.10 13.37 -14.92
N GLY A 10 -2.28 12.52 -13.91
CA GLY A 10 -3.58 11.83 -13.69
C GLY A 10 -4.72 12.80 -13.40
N ARG A 11 -4.46 13.83 -12.61
CA ARG A 11 -5.41 14.90 -12.32
C ARG A 11 -5.80 15.68 -13.57
N GLU A 12 -4.84 16.01 -14.43
CA GLU A 12 -5.11 16.68 -15.72
C GLU A 12 -5.93 15.80 -16.66
N ALA A 13 -5.63 14.48 -16.70
CA ALA A 13 -6.39 13.53 -17.50
C ALA A 13 -7.85 13.44 -17.04
N LEU A 14 -8.07 13.39 -15.73
CA LEU A 14 -9.42 13.42 -15.14
C LEU A 14 -10.12 14.75 -15.45
N ALA A 15 -9.46 15.89 -15.30
CA ALA A 15 -10.04 17.20 -15.63
C ALA A 15 -10.47 17.28 -17.08
N LYS A 16 -9.62 16.84 -18.03
CA LYS A 16 -9.97 16.77 -19.46
C LYS A 16 -11.18 15.87 -19.73
N CYS A 17 -11.34 14.80 -18.93
CA CYS A 17 -12.50 13.94 -19.02
C CYS A 17 -13.76 14.66 -18.53
N LEU A 18 -13.73 15.24 -17.33
CA LEU A 18 -14.88 15.90 -16.71
C LEU A 18 -15.36 17.13 -17.50
N THR A 19 -14.45 17.91 -18.08
CA THR A 19 -14.81 19.09 -18.88
C THR A 19 -15.56 18.77 -20.19
N LYS A 20 -15.59 17.49 -20.62
CA LYS A 20 -16.44 17.08 -21.76
C LYS A 20 -17.93 17.05 -21.41
N PHE A 21 -18.27 17.09 -20.15
CA PHE A 21 -19.62 16.93 -19.64
C PHE A 21 -20.04 18.18 -18.86
N PRO A 22 -20.49 19.23 -19.53
CA PRO A 22 -20.94 20.45 -18.88
C PRO A 22 -22.22 20.20 -18.07
N GLY A 23 -22.35 20.87 -16.95
CA GLY A 23 -23.49 20.75 -16.02
C GLY A 23 -23.02 20.31 -14.63
N SER A 24 -23.98 20.21 -13.72
CA SER A 24 -23.74 19.76 -12.36
C SER A 24 -23.58 18.23 -12.33
N SER A 25 -22.46 17.75 -11.80
CA SER A 25 -22.12 16.32 -11.80
C SER A 25 -22.00 15.77 -10.38
N LEU A 26 -22.65 14.62 -10.13
CA LEU A 26 -22.36 13.79 -8.96
C LEU A 26 -21.30 12.75 -9.34
N LEU A 27 -20.18 12.71 -8.62
CA LEU A 27 -19.20 11.65 -8.76
C LEU A 27 -19.54 10.50 -7.82
N ILE A 28 -19.55 9.28 -8.36
CA ILE A 28 -19.77 8.04 -7.62
C ILE A 28 -18.54 7.19 -7.83
N ALA A 29 -17.76 6.98 -6.79
CA ALA A 29 -16.46 6.33 -6.87
C ALA A 29 -16.47 4.96 -6.19
N ASP A 30 -15.81 3.97 -6.81
CA ASP A 30 -15.42 2.78 -6.08
C ASP A 30 -14.26 3.10 -5.11
N GLN A 31 -13.90 2.14 -4.25
CA GLN A 31 -12.85 2.33 -3.25
C GLN A 31 -11.53 2.80 -3.88
N GLY A 32 -11.11 2.21 -5.00
CA GLY A 32 -9.87 2.58 -5.66
C GLY A 32 -9.88 4.00 -6.20
N TRP A 33 -10.95 4.44 -6.86
CA TRP A 33 -11.10 5.82 -7.26
C TRP A 33 -11.27 6.77 -6.09
N GLY A 34 -11.94 6.34 -5.03
CA GLY A 34 -12.02 7.11 -3.78
C GLY A 34 -10.62 7.44 -3.26
N GLN A 35 -9.71 6.47 -3.25
CA GLN A 35 -8.30 6.67 -2.87
C GLN A 35 -7.57 7.61 -3.84
N LEU A 36 -7.72 7.45 -5.16
CA LEU A 36 -7.10 8.33 -6.16
C LEU A 36 -7.59 9.78 -6.03
N LEU A 37 -8.90 9.99 -5.83
CA LEU A 37 -9.48 11.31 -5.64
C LEU A 37 -9.00 11.95 -4.34
N ALA A 38 -9.05 11.20 -3.25
CA ALA A 38 -8.62 11.66 -1.94
C ALA A 38 -7.13 12.02 -1.92
N HIS A 39 -6.30 11.26 -2.64
CA HIS A 39 -4.86 11.46 -2.70
C HIS A 39 -4.44 12.57 -3.66
N GLY A 40 -5.02 12.60 -4.88
CA GLY A 40 -4.50 13.40 -5.98
C GLY A 40 -5.37 14.58 -6.43
N VAL A 41 -6.66 14.63 -5.99
CA VAL A 41 -7.64 15.57 -6.57
C VAL A 41 -8.43 16.27 -5.47
N GLY A 42 -8.20 17.41 -5.07
CA GLY A 42 -8.96 18.09 -4.01
C GLY A 42 -10.44 18.36 -4.38
N LEU A 43 -11.30 18.42 -3.38
CA LEU A 43 -12.73 18.74 -3.57
C LEU A 43 -12.93 20.11 -4.20
N ASP A 44 -12.10 21.10 -3.85
CA ASP A 44 -12.15 22.45 -4.45
C ASP A 44 -11.89 22.41 -5.95
N PHE A 45 -10.92 21.57 -6.38
CA PHE A 45 -10.63 21.38 -7.80
C PHE A 45 -11.83 20.72 -8.50
N LEU A 46 -12.40 19.67 -7.92
CA LEU A 46 -13.59 19.00 -8.47
C LEU A 46 -14.78 19.97 -8.54
N SER A 47 -15.00 20.76 -7.51
CA SER A 47 -16.05 21.78 -7.49
C SER A 47 -15.87 22.82 -8.61
N SER A 48 -14.62 23.21 -8.91
CA SER A 48 -14.31 24.13 -10.03
C SER A 48 -14.64 23.53 -11.41
N LEU A 49 -14.77 22.20 -11.50
CA LEU A 49 -15.16 21.47 -12.71
C LEU A 49 -16.68 21.15 -12.76
N GLY A 50 -17.48 21.71 -11.84
CA GLY A 50 -18.91 21.48 -11.80
C GLY A 50 -19.35 20.25 -11.01
N VAL A 51 -18.45 19.62 -10.24
CA VAL A 51 -18.79 18.50 -9.36
C VAL A 51 -19.49 19.07 -8.12
N VAL A 52 -20.71 18.59 -7.85
CA VAL A 52 -21.54 19.01 -6.70
C VAL A 52 -21.38 18.10 -5.49
N GLY A 53 -20.86 16.88 -5.69
CA GLY A 53 -20.61 15.94 -4.61
C GLY A 53 -19.81 14.74 -5.08
N VAL A 54 -19.18 14.04 -4.11
CA VAL A 54 -18.48 12.77 -4.31
C VAL A 54 -19.02 11.79 -3.27
N VAL A 55 -19.45 10.61 -3.72
CA VAL A 55 -19.99 9.55 -2.84
C VAL A 55 -19.37 8.21 -3.20
N GLY A 56 -19.27 7.31 -2.22
CA GLY A 56 -18.91 5.91 -2.48
C GLY A 56 -20.06 5.16 -3.17
N MET A 57 -19.73 4.11 -3.93
CA MET A 57 -20.75 3.28 -4.62
C MET A 57 -21.73 2.64 -3.63
N GLU A 58 -21.31 2.38 -2.39
CA GLU A 58 -22.12 1.83 -1.30
C GLU A 58 -23.12 2.82 -0.72
N ALA A 59 -22.84 4.13 -0.81
CA ALA A 59 -23.60 5.19 -0.15
C ALA A 59 -24.59 5.93 -1.08
N VAL A 60 -24.72 5.51 -2.33
CA VAL A 60 -25.53 6.25 -3.34
C VAL A 60 -26.99 6.44 -2.94
N GLY A 61 -27.59 5.49 -2.23
CA GLY A 61 -29.00 5.55 -1.80
C GLY A 61 -29.34 6.70 -0.84
N ALA A 62 -28.36 7.34 -0.22
CA ALA A 62 -28.53 8.42 0.75
C ALA A 62 -28.47 9.84 0.12
N VAL A 63 -28.25 9.96 -1.20
CA VAL A 63 -27.99 11.25 -1.86
C VAL A 63 -29.29 11.97 -2.19
N SER A 64 -29.47 13.18 -1.63
CA SER A 64 -30.59 14.07 -1.91
C SER A 64 -30.19 15.33 -2.71
N LEU A 65 -29.04 15.35 -3.34
CA LEU A 65 -28.51 16.47 -4.10
C LEU A 65 -29.16 16.56 -5.49
N GLY A 66 -29.45 17.77 -5.94
CA GLY A 66 -29.84 18.02 -7.34
C GLY A 66 -28.60 18.04 -8.25
N PHE A 67 -28.59 17.22 -9.28
CA PHE A 67 -27.52 17.16 -10.29
C PHE A 67 -28.10 16.79 -11.66
N ASP A 68 -27.39 17.19 -12.73
CA ASP A 68 -27.82 16.94 -14.11
C ASP A 68 -27.38 15.56 -14.60
N GLN A 69 -26.23 15.08 -14.10
CA GLN A 69 -25.59 13.83 -14.53
C GLN A 69 -24.84 13.15 -13.38
N ALA A 70 -24.74 11.82 -13.46
CA ALA A 70 -23.92 11.00 -12.59
C ALA A 70 -22.69 10.49 -13.35
N ILE A 71 -21.51 10.62 -12.75
CA ILE A 71 -20.26 10.07 -13.29
C ILE A 71 -19.78 8.97 -12.35
N VAL A 72 -19.83 7.74 -12.82
CA VAL A 72 -19.42 6.56 -12.05
C VAL A 72 -17.97 6.24 -12.36
N LEU A 73 -17.12 6.28 -11.34
CA LEU A 73 -15.69 6.05 -11.42
C LEU A 73 -15.38 4.63 -10.95
N CYS A 74 -14.84 3.78 -11.82
CA CYS A 74 -14.52 2.38 -11.54
C CYS A 74 -13.05 2.07 -11.82
N SER A 75 -12.34 1.52 -10.82
CA SER A 75 -10.93 1.12 -10.92
C SER A 75 -10.71 -0.37 -11.18
N ARG A 76 -11.80 -1.11 -11.33
CA ARG A 76 -11.83 -2.57 -11.53
C ARG A 76 -12.23 -2.92 -12.96
N LEU A 77 -12.10 -4.20 -13.34
CA LEU A 77 -12.60 -4.72 -14.62
C LEU A 77 -14.13 -4.61 -14.65
N LEU A 78 -14.67 -3.87 -15.61
CA LEU A 78 -16.09 -3.45 -15.63
C LEU A 78 -17.10 -4.60 -15.74
N LEU A 79 -16.72 -5.74 -16.34
CA LEU A 79 -17.58 -6.92 -16.48
C LEU A 79 -17.26 -8.04 -15.47
N ASP A 80 -16.43 -7.75 -14.48
CA ASP A 80 -16.30 -8.62 -13.32
C ASP A 80 -17.68 -8.76 -12.65
N PRO A 81 -18.13 -9.97 -12.26
CA PRO A 81 -19.46 -10.18 -11.68
C PRO A 81 -19.75 -9.30 -10.47
N ASP A 82 -18.77 -9.12 -9.58
CA ASP A 82 -18.93 -8.28 -8.38
C ASP A 82 -19.08 -6.81 -8.77
N VAL A 83 -18.30 -6.34 -9.74
CA VAL A 83 -18.41 -4.97 -10.27
C VAL A 83 -19.74 -4.75 -10.98
N GLY A 84 -20.20 -5.73 -11.77
CA GLY A 84 -21.51 -5.70 -12.41
C GLY A 84 -22.65 -5.59 -11.39
N ALA A 85 -22.56 -6.31 -10.28
CA ALA A 85 -23.53 -6.23 -9.19
C ALA A 85 -23.52 -4.85 -8.50
N ASP A 86 -22.33 -4.28 -8.24
CA ASP A 86 -22.16 -2.94 -7.67
C ASP A 86 -22.72 -1.88 -8.59
N LEU A 87 -22.35 -1.89 -9.87
CA LEU A 87 -22.87 -0.98 -10.87
C LEU A 87 -24.40 -1.08 -11.00
N GLY A 88 -24.95 -2.29 -11.02
CA GLY A 88 -26.40 -2.50 -11.03
C GLY A 88 -27.10 -1.95 -9.80
N ARG A 89 -26.45 -1.99 -8.62
CA ARG A 89 -26.96 -1.37 -7.39
C ARG A 89 -26.95 0.15 -7.51
N VAL A 90 -25.83 0.73 -7.93
CA VAL A 90 -25.66 2.17 -8.15
C VAL A 90 -26.74 2.69 -9.11
N PHE A 91 -26.92 2.03 -10.25
CA PHE A 91 -27.89 2.43 -11.26
C PHE A 91 -29.34 2.38 -10.74
N ARG A 92 -29.69 1.30 -9.98
CA ARG A 92 -31.00 1.23 -9.31
C ARG A 92 -31.22 2.36 -8.31
N SER A 93 -30.19 2.72 -7.55
CA SER A 93 -30.26 3.79 -6.54
C SER A 93 -30.38 5.17 -7.18
N LEU A 94 -29.76 5.39 -8.34
CA LEU A 94 -29.91 6.64 -9.10
C LEU A 94 -31.32 6.81 -9.65
N GLY A 95 -31.97 5.72 -10.08
CA GLY A 95 -33.34 5.74 -10.60
C GLY A 95 -33.56 6.84 -11.64
N THR A 96 -34.63 7.65 -11.43
CA THR A 96 -34.95 8.80 -12.29
C THR A 96 -34.22 10.09 -11.88
N ALA A 97 -33.39 10.08 -10.84
CA ALA A 97 -32.70 11.27 -10.35
C ALA A 97 -31.60 11.76 -11.31
N ALA A 98 -30.99 10.85 -12.08
CA ALA A 98 -30.00 11.19 -13.09
C ALA A 98 -30.59 11.00 -14.50
N THR A 99 -30.54 12.04 -15.32
CA THR A 99 -30.93 11.95 -16.73
C THR A 99 -29.84 11.33 -17.60
N ARG A 100 -28.59 11.31 -17.12
CA ARG A 100 -27.41 10.85 -17.84
C ARG A 100 -26.41 10.19 -16.89
N VAL A 101 -25.92 9.02 -17.25
CA VAL A 101 -24.87 8.32 -16.51
C VAL A 101 -23.66 8.12 -17.41
N ILE A 102 -22.48 8.45 -16.91
CA ILE A 102 -21.20 8.27 -17.60
C ILE A 102 -20.35 7.35 -16.73
N VAL A 103 -19.79 6.29 -17.33
CA VAL A 103 -18.85 5.41 -16.62
C VAL A 103 -17.43 5.79 -17.02
N VAL A 104 -16.59 6.03 -16.05
CA VAL A 104 -15.17 6.37 -16.24
C VAL A 104 -14.32 5.32 -15.55
N THR A 105 -13.37 4.74 -16.26
CA THR A 105 -12.44 3.75 -15.73
C THR A 105 -11.00 4.19 -15.93
N ASN A 106 -10.10 3.84 -14.98
CA ASN A 106 -8.65 3.96 -15.17
C ASN A 106 -8.04 2.66 -15.70
N VAL A 107 -8.84 1.64 -15.96
CA VAL A 107 -8.42 0.39 -16.58
C VAL A 107 -8.52 0.51 -18.09
N SER A 108 -7.41 0.30 -18.80
CA SER A 108 -7.37 0.46 -20.25
C SER A 108 -8.18 -0.63 -20.97
N GLU A 109 -8.62 -0.33 -22.20
CA GLU A 109 -9.30 -1.30 -23.06
C GLU A 109 -8.42 -2.53 -23.32
N ALA A 110 -7.11 -2.33 -23.52
CA ALA A 110 -6.18 -3.44 -23.71
C ALA A 110 -6.12 -4.35 -22.47
N CYS A 111 -6.13 -3.75 -21.27
CA CYS A 111 -6.17 -4.51 -20.02
C CYS A 111 -7.43 -5.38 -19.90
N HIS A 112 -8.59 -4.83 -20.23
CA HIS A 112 -9.85 -5.61 -20.24
C HIS A 112 -9.74 -6.81 -21.17
N ARG A 113 -9.22 -6.64 -22.40
CA ARG A 113 -9.04 -7.74 -23.36
C ARG A 113 -8.04 -8.79 -22.90
N ASP A 114 -6.94 -8.39 -22.28
CA ASP A 114 -5.93 -9.33 -21.79
C ASP A 114 -6.42 -10.11 -20.55
N ALA A 115 -7.27 -9.47 -19.74
CA ALA A 115 -7.88 -10.11 -18.58
C ALA A 115 -8.89 -11.19 -18.99
N ASP A 116 -9.79 -10.90 -19.94
CA ASP A 116 -10.77 -11.83 -20.46
C ASP A 116 -11.08 -11.54 -21.95
N PRO A 117 -10.36 -12.20 -22.88
CA PRO A 117 -10.53 -11.97 -24.31
C PRO A 117 -11.92 -12.30 -24.84
N GLU A 118 -12.65 -13.20 -24.19
CA GLU A 118 -13.98 -13.60 -24.62
C GLU A 118 -15.04 -12.55 -24.26
N LYS A 119 -14.98 -12.02 -23.03
CA LYS A 119 -15.91 -10.99 -22.56
C LYS A 119 -15.68 -9.62 -23.18
N TYR A 120 -14.41 -9.28 -23.51
CA TYR A 120 -14.02 -7.94 -23.94
C TYR A 120 -13.54 -7.85 -25.40
N ALA A 121 -13.96 -8.79 -26.25
CA ALA A 121 -13.51 -8.88 -27.65
C ALA A 121 -13.71 -7.58 -28.45
N GLY A 122 -14.83 -6.88 -28.25
CA GLY A 122 -15.15 -5.60 -28.90
C GLY A 122 -14.70 -4.35 -28.15
N GLY A 123 -13.92 -4.51 -27.08
CA GLY A 123 -13.38 -3.41 -26.30
C GLY A 123 -14.42 -2.66 -25.45
N LEU A 124 -14.16 -1.39 -25.10
CA LEU A 124 -15.06 -0.61 -24.24
C LEU A 124 -16.44 -0.32 -24.86
N GLN A 125 -16.58 -0.43 -26.18
CA GLN A 125 -17.88 -0.29 -26.83
C GLN A 125 -18.80 -1.49 -26.55
N ASP A 126 -18.23 -2.70 -26.52
CA ASP A 126 -18.96 -3.90 -26.11
C ASP A 126 -19.33 -3.85 -24.63
N VAL A 127 -18.42 -3.37 -23.79
CA VAL A 127 -18.69 -3.13 -22.37
C VAL A 127 -19.85 -2.14 -22.22
N HIS A 128 -19.88 -1.05 -23.00
CA HIS A 128 -20.97 -0.11 -23.01
C HIS A 128 -22.30 -0.79 -23.37
N GLY A 129 -22.34 -1.60 -24.44
CA GLY A 129 -23.53 -2.34 -24.84
C GLY A 129 -24.05 -3.28 -23.75
N GLN A 130 -23.15 -3.99 -23.05
CA GLN A 130 -23.50 -4.89 -21.95
C GLN A 130 -24.00 -4.12 -20.71
N LEU A 131 -23.38 -2.98 -20.38
CA LEU A 131 -23.87 -2.12 -19.30
C LEU A 131 -25.23 -1.49 -19.60
N VAL A 132 -25.49 -1.12 -20.87
CA VAL A 132 -26.82 -0.68 -21.31
C VAL A 132 -27.84 -1.80 -21.15
N ALA A 133 -27.50 -3.02 -21.56
CA ALA A 133 -28.38 -4.19 -21.39
C ALA A 133 -28.68 -4.49 -19.90
N LEU A 134 -27.70 -4.33 -19.01
CA LEU A 134 -27.90 -4.44 -17.55
C LEU A 134 -28.85 -3.37 -17.00
N LEU A 135 -28.96 -2.22 -17.69
CA LEU A 135 -29.80 -1.09 -17.30
C LEU A 135 -31.21 -1.12 -17.89
N ASP A 136 -31.42 -1.81 -19.00
CA ASP A 136 -32.77 -1.90 -19.65
C ASP A 136 -33.80 -2.53 -18.71
N ASP A 137 -33.37 -3.32 -17.70
CA ASP A 137 -34.23 -3.82 -16.61
C ASP A 137 -34.49 -2.78 -15.50
N VAL A 138 -33.75 -1.65 -15.49
CA VAL A 138 -33.81 -0.63 -14.43
C VAL A 138 -34.34 0.67 -15.04
N SER A 139 -35.62 0.92 -14.86
CA SER A 139 -36.35 2.05 -15.45
C SER A 139 -35.67 3.41 -15.24
N GLY A 140 -35.24 4.05 -16.31
CA GLY A 140 -35.07 5.50 -16.39
C GLY A 140 -33.65 6.05 -16.44
N ALA A 141 -32.61 5.30 -16.10
CA ALA A 141 -31.23 5.77 -16.23
C ALA A 141 -30.64 5.35 -17.60
N TYR A 142 -29.91 6.27 -18.23
CA TYR A 142 -29.28 6.02 -19.53
C TYR A 142 -27.76 6.14 -19.41
N VAL A 143 -27.01 5.07 -19.72
CA VAL A 143 -25.55 5.14 -19.85
C VAL A 143 -25.21 5.79 -21.18
N ASP A 144 -24.64 6.97 -21.11
CA ASP A 144 -24.25 7.76 -22.28
C ASP A 144 -22.94 7.27 -22.90
N SER A 145 -21.95 6.94 -22.06
CA SER A 145 -20.63 6.53 -22.53
C SER A 145 -19.80 5.82 -21.46
N VAL A 146 -18.83 5.01 -21.90
CA VAL A 146 -17.76 4.44 -21.09
C VAL A 146 -16.45 5.02 -21.56
N LEU A 147 -15.67 5.63 -20.67
CA LEU A 147 -14.44 6.35 -20.99
C LEU A 147 -13.26 5.85 -20.16
N HIS A 148 -12.09 5.83 -20.78
CA HIS A 148 -10.83 5.56 -20.09
C HIS A 148 -10.12 6.87 -19.71
N VAL A 149 -9.58 6.91 -18.49
CA VAL A 149 -8.73 8.00 -17.98
C VAL A 149 -7.43 7.41 -17.45
N ASP A 150 -6.30 7.86 -17.98
CA ASP A 150 -4.97 7.39 -17.58
C ASP A 150 -4.57 8.01 -16.22
N TYR A 151 -5.02 7.36 -15.14
CA TYR A 151 -4.71 7.73 -13.75
C TYR A 151 -4.38 6.47 -12.96
N PRO A 152 -3.15 5.92 -13.13
CA PRO A 152 -2.85 4.56 -12.67
C PRO A 152 -2.56 4.45 -11.18
N CYS A 153 -2.04 5.50 -10.52
CA CYS A 153 -1.49 5.36 -9.17
C CYS A 153 -1.56 6.62 -8.33
N MET A 154 -1.48 6.42 -7.02
CA MET A 154 -1.17 7.45 -6.04
C MET A 154 0.34 7.66 -5.99
N VAL A 155 0.81 8.90 -6.01
CA VAL A 155 2.23 9.25 -6.01
C VAL A 155 2.63 9.84 -4.66
N PHE A 156 3.62 9.26 -3.98
CA PHE A 156 4.13 9.69 -2.68
C PHE A 156 5.50 10.37 -2.86
N GLY A 157 5.46 11.66 -3.15
CA GLY A 157 6.68 12.39 -3.50
C GLY A 157 7.23 11.97 -4.87
N LYS A 158 8.56 12.01 -5.01
CA LYS A 158 9.23 11.80 -6.31
C LYS A 158 9.69 10.37 -6.55
N SER A 159 9.69 9.55 -5.51
CA SER A 159 10.35 8.23 -5.51
C SER A 159 9.49 7.09 -5.02
N ALA A 160 8.19 7.32 -4.76
CA ALA A 160 7.30 6.26 -4.33
C ALA A 160 5.89 6.40 -4.93
N PHE A 161 5.22 5.26 -5.17
CA PHE A 161 3.84 5.20 -5.62
C PHE A 161 3.15 3.93 -5.12
N ALA A 162 1.81 3.94 -5.14
CA ALA A 162 1.03 2.72 -4.97
C ALA A 162 -0.18 2.73 -5.90
N PHE A 163 -0.59 1.55 -6.33
CA PHE A 163 -1.85 1.41 -7.02
C PHE A 163 -3.00 1.53 -6.03
N PRO A 164 -4.18 2.00 -6.46
CA PRO A 164 -5.34 2.02 -5.60
C PRO A 164 -5.72 0.61 -5.18
N SER A 165 -6.13 0.46 -3.92
CA SER A 165 -6.59 -0.83 -3.39
C SER A 165 -7.80 -1.31 -4.17
N GLN A 166 -7.76 -2.57 -4.56
CA GLN A 166 -8.87 -3.21 -5.24
C GLN A 166 -9.57 -4.10 -4.22
N SER A 167 -10.82 -3.82 -3.94
CA SER A 167 -11.63 -4.64 -3.06
C SER A 167 -11.71 -6.07 -3.59
N GLY A 168 -11.50 -7.01 -2.72
CA GLY A 168 -11.56 -8.45 -2.99
C GLY A 168 -10.18 -9.09 -3.18
N ALA A 169 -9.94 -10.11 -2.41
CA ALA A 169 -8.78 -11.01 -2.34
C ALA A 169 -7.40 -10.34 -2.46
N SER A 170 -6.70 -10.29 -1.37
CA SER A 170 -5.29 -9.88 -1.33
C SER A 170 -4.47 -10.71 -2.31
N PHE A 171 -3.41 -10.14 -2.92
CA PHE A 171 -2.44 -10.94 -3.68
C PHE A 171 -1.76 -12.02 -2.84
N LEU A 172 -1.81 -11.91 -1.53
CA LEU A 172 -1.30 -12.93 -0.60
C LEU A 172 -2.12 -14.22 -0.67
N ASP A 173 -3.43 -14.12 -0.94
CA ASP A 173 -4.32 -15.29 -1.07
C ASP A 173 -4.07 -16.07 -2.36
N LEU A 174 -3.37 -15.51 -3.33
CA LEU A 174 -3.13 -16.11 -4.65
C LEU A 174 -1.82 -16.93 -4.72
N GLY A 175 -0.99 -16.90 -3.69
CA GLY A 175 0.29 -17.65 -3.66
C GLY A 175 0.12 -19.17 -3.52
N ARG A 176 -1.09 -19.64 -3.29
CA ARG A 176 -1.44 -21.05 -3.10
C ARG A 176 -2.37 -21.47 -4.23
N GLY A 177 -1.97 -22.34 -5.07
CA GLY A 177 -2.56 -22.75 -6.35
C GLY A 177 -4.07 -22.67 -6.47
N PRO A 178 -4.59 -22.35 -7.67
CA PRO A 178 -5.99 -22.01 -7.89
C PRO A 178 -6.94 -23.19 -7.60
N ARG A 179 -7.92 -22.93 -6.74
CA ARG A 179 -9.14 -23.74 -6.66
C ARG A 179 -10.11 -23.25 -7.73
N GLY A 180 -10.88 -24.11 -8.36
CA GLY A 180 -11.67 -23.82 -9.56
C GLY A 180 -12.37 -22.45 -9.57
N GLY A 181 -12.11 -21.67 -10.62
CA GLY A 181 -12.58 -20.28 -10.79
C GLY A 181 -11.54 -19.20 -10.42
N GLU A 182 -10.57 -19.48 -9.57
CA GLU A 182 -9.56 -18.52 -9.10
C GLU A 182 -8.54 -18.15 -10.19
N GLU A 183 -8.33 -19.01 -11.18
CA GLU A 183 -7.37 -18.73 -12.27
C GLU A 183 -7.84 -17.57 -13.17
N GLU A 184 -9.14 -17.41 -13.38
CA GLU A 184 -9.69 -16.28 -14.14
C GLU A 184 -9.49 -14.97 -13.36
N VAL A 185 -9.80 -14.95 -12.06
CA VAL A 185 -9.57 -13.82 -11.16
C VAL A 185 -8.09 -13.47 -11.11
N LEU A 186 -7.22 -14.47 -10.98
CA LEU A 186 -5.77 -14.28 -10.98
C LEU A 186 -5.28 -13.69 -12.30
N ARG A 187 -5.76 -14.17 -13.44
CA ARG A 187 -5.43 -13.62 -14.76
C ARG A 187 -5.83 -12.16 -14.88
N GLY A 188 -7.03 -11.80 -14.40
CA GLY A 188 -7.50 -10.42 -14.34
C GLY A 188 -6.57 -9.51 -13.52
N LYS A 189 -6.20 -9.96 -12.31
CA LYS A 189 -5.27 -9.21 -11.44
C LYS A 189 -3.87 -9.08 -12.05
N VAL A 190 -3.35 -10.12 -12.67
CA VAL A 190 -2.05 -10.10 -13.35
C VAL A 190 -2.07 -9.10 -14.52
N ALA A 191 -3.09 -9.16 -15.39
CA ALA A 191 -3.26 -8.23 -16.49
C ALA A 191 -3.32 -6.78 -16.00
N LEU A 192 -4.14 -6.52 -14.98
CA LEU A 192 -4.32 -5.19 -14.41
C LEU A 192 -3.01 -4.60 -13.88
N ASN A 193 -2.24 -5.35 -13.08
CA ASN A 193 -0.96 -4.86 -12.56
C ASN A 193 0.06 -4.61 -13.68
N ALA A 194 0.12 -5.47 -14.69
CA ALA A 194 1.00 -5.28 -15.84
C ALA A 194 0.65 -4.00 -16.63
N HIS A 195 -0.63 -3.75 -16.88
CA HIS A 195 -1.07 -2.54 -17.59
C HIS A 195 -0.89 -1.26 -16.77
N LEU A 196 -1.16 -1.31 -15.44
CA LEU A 196 -0.88 -0.17 -14.55
C LEU A 196 0.63 0.13 -14.49
N LEU A 197 1.51 -0.89 -14.44
CA LEU A 197 2.96 -0.70 -14.53
C LEU A 197 3.37 -0.11 -15.89
N SER A 198 2.74 -0.53 -16.98
CA SER A 198 2.95 0.08 -18.30
C SER A 198 2.53 1.56 -18.30
N SER A 199 1.41 1.92 -17.66
CA SER A 199 1.01 3.32 -17.51
C SER A 199 2.02 4.13 -16.67
N VAL A 200 2.58 3.53 -15.60
CA VAL A 200 3.66 4.16 -14.81
C VAL A 200 4.90 4.37 -15.68
N SER A 201 5.30 3.39 -16.51
CA SER A 201 6.44 3.55 -17.40
C SER A 201 6.22 4.68 -18.41
N LYS A 202 5.00 4.85 -18.91
CA LYS A 202 4.59 5.95 -19.77
C LYS A 202 4.66 7.30 -19.05
N MET A 203 4.18 7.38 -17.79
CA MET A 203 4.29 8.60 -16.98
C MET A 203 5.74 9.03 -16.77
N MET A 204 6.66 8.06 -16.64
CA MET A 204 8.10 8.32 -16.48
C MET A 204 8.84 8.53 -17.81
N ASP A 205 8.19 8.39 -18.94
CA ASP A 205 8.76 8.42 -20.30
C ASP A 205 9.92 7.43 -20.47
N VAL A 206 9.75 6.19 -19.99
CA VAL A 206 10.75 5.11 -20.06
C VAL A 206 10.16 3.85 -20.67
N GLN A 207 11.03 2.99 -21.23
CA GLN A 207 10.66 1.62 -21.61
C GLN A 207 10.95 0.67 -20.45
N ALA A 208 9.95 -0.07 -20.01
CA ALA A 208 10.10 -1.03 -18.91
C ALA A 208 10.82 -2.30 -19.38
N GLU A 209 11.81 -2.74 -18.61
CA GLU A 209 12.42 -4.07 -18.72
C GLU A 209 12.20 -4.82 -17.40
N ALA A 210 11.53 -5.97 -17.45
CA ALA A 210 11.07 -6.66 -16.26
C ALA A 210 12.14 -7.59 -15.68
N PHE A 211 12.34 -7.49 -14.38
CA PHE A 211 13.14 -8.37 -13.53
C PHE A 211 12.24 -8.90 -12.41
N CYS A 212 12.03 -10.19 -12.33
CA CYS A 212 10.98 -10.76 -11.51
C CYS A 212 11.55 -11.68 -10.42
N VAL A 213 11.01 -11.57 -9.21
CA VAL A 213 11.35 -12.38 -8.05
C VAL A 213 10.07 -12.99 -7.48
N GLY A 214 9.82 -14.23 -7.82
CA GLY A 214 8.64 -15.00 -7.43
C GLY A 214 7.70 -15.35 -8.58
N PRO A 215 6.81 -16.33 -8.39
CA PRO A 215 5.98 -16.87 -9.46
C PRO A 215 4.90 -15.89 -9.97
N LEU A 216 4.33 -15.05 -9.10
CA LEU A 216 3.34 -14.05 -9.52
C LEU A 216 4.00 -12.91 -10.30
N SER A 217 5.14 -12.43 -9.83
CA SER A 217 5.92 -11.41 -10.53
C SER A 217 6.35 -11.86 -11.90
N GLU A 218 6.72 -13.15 -12.08
CA GLU A 218 7.01 -13.72 -13.39
C GLU A 218 5.79 -13.67 -14.33
N ARG A 219 4.59 -13.94 -13.83
CA ARG A 219 3.36 -13.83 -14.61
C ARG A 219 3.08 -12.38 -15.03
N VAL A 220 3.21 -11.43 -14.09
CA VAL A 220 3.04 -10.00 -14.37
C VAL A 220 4.10 -9.51 -15.37
N GLY A 221 5.37 -9.89 -15.17
CA GLY A 221 6.47 -9.53 -16.07
C GLY A 221 6.27 -10.07 -17.49
N ASN A 222 5.77 -11.29 -17.63
CA ASN A 222 5.43 -11.86 -18.93
C ASN A 222 4.35 -11.04 -19.65
N VAL A 223 3.26 -10.66 -18.96
CA VAL A 223 2.22 -9.81 -19.58
C VAL A 223 2.79 -8.43 -19.90
N LEU A 224 3.53 -7.80 -18.98
CA LEU A 224 4.15 -6.49 -19.19
C LEU A 224 5.06 -6.47 -20.43
N ALA A 225 5.79 -7.55 -20.68
CA ALA A 225 6.65 -7.68 -21.87
C ALA A 225 5.88 -7.69 -23.20
N PHE A 226 4.59 -8.06 -23.19
CA PHE A 226 3.73 -8.07 -24.38
C PHE A 226 2.84 -6.81 -24.49
N VAL A 227 2.68 -6.03 -23.42
CA VAL A 227 1.99 -4.73 -23.52
C VAL A 227 2.76 -3.84 -24.48
N PRO A 228 2.10 -3.24 -25.49
CA PRO A 228 2.78 -2.35 -26.45
C PRO A 228 3.59 -1.28 -25.71
N ALA A 229 4.89 -1.28 -25.97
CA ALA A 229 5.77 -0.31 -25.36
C ALA A 229 5.35 1.10 -25.80
N HIS A 230 5.34 2.04 -24.87
CA HIS A 230 5.24 3.44 -25.19
C HIS A 230 6.51 3.85 -25.97
N ASP A 231 6.34 4.55 -27.08
CA ASP A 231 7.46 5.19 -27.78
C ASP A 231 8.01 6.30 -26.89
N SER A 232 8.96 5.92 -26.01
CA SER A 232 9.63 6.90 -25.16
C SER A 232 10.32 7.94 -26.04
N SER A 233 10.04 9.20 -25.76
CA SER A 233 10.61 10.33 -26.51
C SER A 233 12.15 10.35 -26.48
N ARG A 234 12.76 9.61 -25.54
CA ARG A 234 14.21 9.59 -25.27
C ARG A 234 14.86 8.21 -25.43
N ASN A 235 14.11 7.19 -25.82
CA ASN A 235 14.57 5.78 -25.80
C ASN A 235 15.20 5.36 -24.44
N ALA A 236 14.80 6.00 -23.35
CA ALA A 236 15.28 5.69 -22.02
C ALA A 236 14.69 4.36 -21.54
N ARG A 237 15.52 3.51 -20.94
CA ARG A 237 15.11 2.23 -20.37
C ARG A 237 15.14 2.28 -18.85
N ALA A 238 14.23 1.56 -18.22
CA ALA A 238 14.19 1.39 -16.77
C ALA A 238 14.07 -0.09 -16.39
N ALA A 239 14.78 -0.50 -15.33
CA ALA A 239 14.62 -1.81 -14.74
C ALA A 239 13.38 -1.82 -13.84
N PHE A 240 12.38 -2.64 -14.16
CA PHE A 240 11.20 -2.89 -13.34
C PHE A 240 11.41 -4.19 -12.55
N CYS A 241 11.87 -4.07 -11.31
CA CYS A 241 12.09 -5.18 -10.39
C CYS A 241 10.77 -5.50 -9.68
N ILE A 242 10.07 -6.52 -10.12
CA ILE A 242 8.76 -6.94 -9.60
C ILE A 242 8.98 -8.07 -8.60
N VAL A 243 8.44 -7.94 -7.40
CA VAL A 243 8.70 -8.85 -6.27
C VAL A 243 7.39 -9.32 -5.66
N ASP A 244 7.27 -10.61 -5.39
CA ASP A 244 6.11 -11.18 -4.71
C ASP A 244 6.18 -10.93 -3.20
N ARG A 245 5.15 -10.35 -2.62
CA ARG A 245 5.02 -10.14 -1.18
C ARG A 245 5.07 -11.44 -0.37
N SER A 246 4.58 -12.54 -0.93
CA SER A 246 4.62 -13.86 -0.29
C SER A 246 6.03 -14.36 0.07
N LEU A 247 7.07 -13.75 -0.50
CA LEU A 247 8.47 -14.07 -0.18
C LEU A 247 8.98 -13.38 1.08
N ASP A 248 8.39 -12.27 1.48
CA ASP A 248 8.72 -11.50 2.69
C ASP A 248 7.48 -10.83 3.26
N THR A 249 6.78 -11.51 4.14
CA THR A 249 5.62 -10.98 4.88
C THR A 249 6.04 -10.32 6.20
N ALA A 250 7.21 -10.67 6.73
CA ALA A 250 7.67 -10.17 8.01
C ALA A 250 8.05 -8.69 7.96
N THR A 251 8.82 -8.26 6.94
CA THR A 251 9.28 -6.86 6.85
C THR A 251 8.12 -5.87 6.72
N SER A 252 7.05 -6.24 6.02
CA SER A 252 5.86 -5.39 5.89
C SER A 252 5.03 -5.28 7.16
N SER A 253 5.13 -6.28 8.06
CA SER A 253 4.43 -6.33 9.34
C SER A 253 5.15 -5.57 10.47
N LYS A 254 6.28 -4.94 10.17
CA LYS A 254 7.12 -4.21 11.13
C LYS A 254 6.49 -2.87 11.50
N HIS A 255 6.45 -2.56 12.80
CA HIS A 255 6.19 -1.19 13.26
C HIS A 255 7.45 -0.36 13.09
N SER A 256 7.34 0.68 12.29
CA SER A 256 8.45 1.56 11.98
C SER A 256 8.51 2.74 12.95
N GLU A 257 9.70 3.23 13.25
CA GLU A 257 9.92 4.52 13.88
C GLU A 257 9.54 5.71 12.96
N TYR A 258 9.36 5.44 11.67
CA TYR A 258 8.94 6.44 10.71
C TYR A 258 7.45 6.76 10.87
N PHE A 259 7.18 8.02 11.06
CA PHE A 259 5.87 8.49 11.47
C PHE A 259 4.76 8.27 10.43
N LEU A 260 5.11 8.23 9.14
CA LEU A 260 4.12 7.99 8.08
C LEU A 260 3.39 6.64 8.26
N GLN A 261 4.09 5.58 8.69
CA GLN A 261 3.46 4.29 8.97
C GLN A 261 2.41 4.42 10.07
N GLN A 262 2.76 5.07 11.18
CA GLN A 262 1.85 5.31 12.28
C GLN A 262 0.64 6.16 11.85
N MET A 263 0.86 7.18 11.01
CA MET A 263 -0.21 8.00 10.45
C MET A 263 -1.19 7.17 9.60
N LEU A 264 -0.68 6.32 8.72
CA LEU A 264 -1.50 5.46 7.86
C LEU A 264 -2.35 4.49 8.70
N CYS A 265 -1.79 3.88 9.73
CA CYS A 265 -2.52 3.02 10.65
C CYS A 265 -3.61 3.78 11.44
N SER A 266 -3.35 5.05 11.80
CA SER A 266 -4.32 5.85 12.57
C SER A 266 -5.51 6.33 11.75
N VAL A 267 -5.40 6.37 10.44
CA VAL A 267 -6.50 6.81 9.55
C VAL A 267 -7.51 5.72 9.30
N GLY A 268 -7.13 4.44 9.51
CA GLY A 268 -7.98 3.30 9.21
C GLY A 268 -8.33 3.31 7.72
N ILE A 269 -7.43 2.82 6.86
CA ILE A 269 -7.77 2.66 5.43
C ILE A 269 -8.91 1.64 5.29
N ASP A 270 -9.15 0.85 6.33
CA ASP A 270 -10.06 -0.30 6.36
C ASP A 270 -11.26 -0.16 7.30
N ASP A 271 -11.58 1.02 7.83
CA ASP A 271 -12.82 1.26 8.60
C ASP A 271 -14.10 1.17 7.73
N VAL A 272 -14.06 0.35 6.67
CA VAL A 272 -15.23 0.11 5.80
C VAL A 272 -16.17 -0.95 6.38
N ASP A 273 -15.70 -1.79 7.32
CA ASP A 273 -16.45 -2.94 7.83
C ASP A 273 -17.09 -2.75 9.23
N ASN A 274 -17.10 -1.55 9.79
CA ASN A 274 -17.78 -1.33 11.07
C ASN A 274 -19.23 -0.87 10.83
N ASP A 275 -20.04 -1.77 10.27
CA ASP A 275 -21.51 -1.72 10.29
C ASP A 275 -22.02 -2.02 11.69
N GLY A 276 -21.94 -1.08 12.61
CA GLY A 276 -22.52 -1.34 13.93
C GLY A 276 -22.52 -0.16 14.88
N ASP A 277 -23.44 0.62 14.73
CA ASP A 277 -24.18 1.43 15.71
C ASP A 277 -24.26 2.92 15.32
N GLY A 278 -25.49 3.33 14.96
CA GLY A 278 -25.85 4.68 14.58
C GLY A 278 -25.67 5.71 15.69
N GLY A 279 -24.46 6.20 15.82
CA GLY A 279 -24.11 7.37 16.60
C GLY A 279 -24.01 8.59 15.69
N ASP A 280 -25.10 9.37 15.66
CA ASP A 280 -25.28 10.65 15.00
C ASP A 280 -24.23 11.66 15.47
N THR A 281 -23.06 11.71 14.82
CA THR A 281 -22.08 12.77 15.02
C THR A 281 -21.67 13.36 13.67
N ALA A 282 -22.08 14.60 13.44
CA ALA A 282 -21.72 15.46 12.30
C ALA A 282 -20.21 15.67 12.07
N VAL A 283 -19.35 14.82 12.62
CA VAL A 283 -17.90 14.81 12.49
C VAL A 283 -17.43 13.76 11.47
N ASP A 284 -18.31 12.82 11.07
CA ASP A 284 -18.00 11.77 10.08
C ASP A 284 -17.97 12.28 8.62
N GLU A 285 -18.41 13.50 8.36
CA GLU A 285 -18.39 14.08 7.00
C GLU A 285 -16.99 14.47 6.50
N LEU A 286 -15.95 14.39 7.33
CA LEU A 286 -14.57 14.67 6.95
C LEU A 286 -13.66 13.53 7.42
N ARG A 287 -13.84 12.33 6.87
CA ARG A 287 -12.79 11.28 7.02
C ARG A 287 -11.48 11.89 6.51
N PRO A 288 -10.48 12.07 7.37
CA PRO A 288 -9.25 12.73 6.98
C PRO A 288 -8.50 11.84 5.99
N SER A 289 -8.51 12.22 4.73
CA SER A 289 -7.59 11.67 3.76
C SER A 289 -6.21 12.26 4.03
N LEU A 290 -5.23 11.42 4.37
CA LEU A 290 -3.81 11.83 4.50
C LEU A 290 -3.28 12.55 3.26
N PHE A 291 -3.97 12.40 2.18
CA PHE A 291 -3.49 12.66 0.84
C PHE A 291 -4.35 13.69 0.11
N HIS A 292 -5.02 14.57 0.83
CA HIS A 292 -5.80 15.62 0.19
C HIS A 292 -4.85 16.72 -0.29
N PRO A 293 -4.61 16.89 -1.59
CA PRO A 293 -3.83 18.01 -2.11
C PRO A 293 -4.72 19.24 -2.18
N GLY A 294 -4.78 20.01 -1.10
CA GLY A 294 -5.51 21.28 -1.08
C GLY A 294 -4.91 22.32 -2.02
N ASP A 295 -3.61 22.36 -2.18
CA ASP A 295 -2.91 23.26 -3.10
C ASP A 295 -1.82 22.53 -3.85
N VAL A 296 -1.78 22.73 -5.14
CA VAL A 296 -0.95 22.07 -6.16
C VAL A 296 0.56 22.09 -5.92
N GLY A 297 1.01 22.84 -4.94
CA GLY A 297 2.45 22.98 -4.64
C GLY A 297 2.89 22.45 -3.30
N THR A 298 1.99 22.16 -2.36
CA THR A 298 2.37 22.00 -0.95
C THR A 298 2.08 20.64 -0.34
N SER A 299 1.04 19.93 -0.74
CA SER A 299 0.63 18.69 -0.06
C SER A 299 1.52 17.50 -0.33
N SER A 300 1.95 17.28 -1.57
CA SER A 300 2.94 16.25 -1.87
C SER A 300 4.25 16.48 -1.13
N GLY A 301 4.63 17.75 -0.91
CA GLY A 301 5.78 18.14 -0.12
C GLY A 301 5.67 17.78 1.36
N TYR A 302 4.48 17.89 1.96
CA TYR A 302 4.29 17.51 3.37
C TYR A 302 4.47 16.00 3.56
N ILE A 303 3.89 15.19 2.71
CA ILE A 303 3.99 13.72 2.82
C ILE A 303 5.39 13.24 2.49
N GLU A 304 5.99 13.73 1.41
CA GLU A 304 7.38 13.40 1.07
C GLU A 304 8.32 13.73 2.22
N PHE A 305 8.09 14.86 2.89
CA PHE A 305 8.85 15.24 4.07
C PHE A 305 8.60 14.29 5.26
N LEU A 306 7.34 13.93 5.53
CA LEU A 306 6.97 13.10 6.69
C LEU A 306 7.40 11.64 6.53
N THR A 307 7.60 11.14 5.31
CA THR A 307 8.01 9.75 5.03
C THR A 307 9.28 9.34 5.77
N SER A 308 10.22 10.29 5.98
CA SER A 308 11.53 10.00 6.59
C SER A 308 11.68 10.58 8.00
N LYS A 309 10.59 10.99 8.66
CA LYS A 309 10.65 11.68 9.96
C LYS A 309 10.13 10.81 11.09
N SER A 310 10.80 10.93 12.25
CA SER A 310 10.28 10.40 13.49
C SER A 310 9.04 11.18 13.95
N GLN A 311 8.22 10.58 14.82
CA GLN A 311 7.03 11.22 15.39
C GLN A 311 7.34 12.61 15.97
N ARG A 312 8.43 12.73 16.72
CA ARG A 312 8.85 14.00 17.35
C ARG A 312 9.19 15.08 16.33
N GLU A 313 9.94 14.73 15.30
CA GLU A 313 10.29 15.66 14.22
C GLU A 313 9.06 16.09 13.44
N ALA A 314 8.20 15.12 13.07
CA ALA A 314 6.96 15.40 12.35
C ALA A 314 6.06 16.38 13.10
N ALA A 315 5.85 16.17 14.42
CA ALA A 315 5.06 17.06 15.25
C ALA A 315 5.66 18.49 15.31
N LEU A 316 6.99 18.63 15.40
CA LEU A 316 7.67 19.93 15.38
C LEU A 316 7.46 20.66 14.05
N PHE A 317 7.53 19.95 12.92
CA PHE A 317 7.33 20.54 11.60
C PHE A 317 5.87 20.93 11.36
N VAL A 318 4.91 20.08 11.72
CA VAL A 318 3.49 20.40 11.63
C VAL A 318 3.15 21.63 12.46
N ARG A 319 3.67 21.74 13.69
CA ARG A 319 3.54 22.96 14.50
C ARG A 319 4.11 24.21 13.80
N LYS A 320 5.26 24.08 13.14
CA LYS A 320 5.87 25.18 12.38
C LYS A 320 4.99 25.58 11.19
N TRP A 321 4.49 24.63 10.44
CA TRP A 321 3.61 24.89 9.29
C TRP A 321 2.29 25.54 9.70
N LEU A 322 1.64 25.06 10.78
CA LEU A 322 0.43 25.68 11.31
C LEU A 322 0.66 27.14 11.70
N LYS A 323 1.75 27.44 12.40
CA LYS A 323 2.11 28.83 12.76
C LYS A 323 2.31 29.71 11.53
N GLU A 324 2.98 29.19 10.52
CA GLU A 324 3.21 29.93 9.27
C GLU A 324 1.89 30.17 8.52
N SER A 325 0.99 29.19 8.47
CA SER A 325 -0.33 29.30 7.85
C SER A 325 -1.23 30.33 8.56
N ILE A 326 -1.19 30.34 9.91
CA ILE A 326 -1.88 31.37 10.73
C ILE A 326 -1.35 32.75 10.38
N ARG A 327 -0.02 32.92 10.27
CA ARG A 327 0.62 34.17 9.90
C ARG A 327 0.25 34.62 8.48
N GLN A 328 0.27 33.71 7.52
CA GLN A 328 -0.11 33.97 6.11
C GLN A 328 -1.58 34.40 5.99
N SER A 329 -2.45 33.83 6.81
CA SER A 329 -3.86 34.21 6.88
C SER A 329 -4.13 35.47 7.70
N SER A 330 -3.08 36.14 8.20
CA SER A 330 -3.20 37.34 9.06
C SER A 330 -4.00 37.11 10.35
N LEU A 331 -4.10 35.86 10.79
CA LEU A 331 -4.79 35.47 12.02
C LEU A 331 -3.86 35.61 13.24
N LYS A 332 -4.45 35.73 14.43
CA LYS A 332 -3.69 35.87 15.69
C LYS A 332 -3.93 34.64 16.56
N PHE A 333 -2.84 34.02 16.99
CA PHE A 333 -2.87 33.00 18.03
C PHE A 333 -2.58 33.63 19.38
N THR A 334 -3.52 33.54 20.32
CA THR A 334 -3.40 34.16 21.66
C THR A 334 -2.96 33.17 22.74
N GLY A 335 -2.86 31.87 22.39
CA GLY A 335 -2.47 30.80 23.31
C GLY A 335 -0.97 30.84 23.67
N ARG A 336 -0.60 30.15 24.76
CA ARG A 336 0.78 29.89 25.13
C ARG A 336 1.18 28.49 24.73
N LEU A 337 2.15 28.35 23.84
CA LEU A 337 2.71 27.05 23.44
C LEU A 337 3.89 26.72 24.34
N LYS A 338 3.99 25.49 24.79
CA LYS A 338 5.14 25.02 25.57
C LYS A 338 6.38 24.97 24.68
N PRO A 339 7.53 25.52 25.14
CA PRO A 339 8.79 25.38 24.43
C PRO A 339 9.27 23.91 24.53
N GLY A 340 9.84 23.39 23.43
CA GLY A 340 10.40 22.05 23.40
C GLY A 340 9.44 21.00 22.83
N ALA A 341 8.90 20.12 23.67
CA ALA A 341 8.01 19.06 23.24
C ALA A 341 6.69 19.62 22.67
N VAL A 342 6.17 19.01 21.61
CA VAL A 342 4.87 19.32 21.01
C VAL A 342 3.85 18.37 21.58
N SER A 343 2.77 18.89 22.16
CA SER A 343 1.64 18.09 22.60
C SER A 343 0.52 18.11 21.55
N ALA A 344 -0.36 17.12 21.60
CA ALA A 344 -1.57 17.11 20.78
C ALA A 344 -2.41 18.36 20.99
N ASP A 345 -2.55 18.80 22.25
CA ASP A 345 -3.33 20.00 22.62
C ASP A 345 -2.74 21.29 22.00
N ASP A 346 -1.39 21.40 21.91
CA ASP A 346 -0.73 22.53 21.25
C ASP A 346 -1.08 22.60 19.75
N LEU A 347 -1.12 21.45 19.07
CA LEU A 347 -1.48 21.36 17.64
C LEU A 347 -2.96 21.65 17.42
N GLU A 348 -3.84 21.10 18.25
CA GLU A 348 -5.28 21.35 18.18
C GLU A 348 -5.63 22.82 18.38
N ALA A 349 -4.99 23.45 19.37
CA ALA A 349 -5.20 24.89 19.60
C ALA A 349 -4.78 25.73 18.38
N LEU A 350 -3.74 25.33 17.66
CA LEU A 350 -3.34 26.00 16.42
C LEU A 350 -4.30 25.67 15.25
N CYS A 351 -4.76 24.44 15.13
CA CYS A 351 -5.75 24.04 14.13
C CYS A 351 -7.05 24.79 14.32
N GLN A 352 -7.53 24.95 15.56
CA GLN A 352 -8.78 25.65 15.86
C GLN A 352 -8.77 27.08 15.32
N VAL A 353 -7.66 27.80 15.39
CA VAL A 353 -7.53 29.17 14.83
C VAL A 353 -7.76 29.17 13.30
N LEU A 354 -7.31 28.14 12.59
CA LEU A 354 -7.52 28.02 11.15
C LEU A 354 -8.95 27.54 10.83
N LEU A 355 -9.54 26.70 11.69
CA LEU A 355 -10.91 26.19 11.54
C LEU A 355 -11.97 27.29 11.77
N ASP A 356 -11.69 28.24 12.68
CA ASP A 356 -12.61 29.33 13.02
C ASP A 356 -12.73 30.37 11.88
N ASP A 357 -11.77 30.43 10.96
CA ASP A 357 -11.83 31.31 9.79
C ASP A 357 -12.17 30.51 8.52
N PRO A 358 -13.34 30.75 7.89
CA PRO A 358 -13.77 29.99 6.72
C PRO A 358 -12.78 30.02 5.54
N GLY A 359 -12.13 31.17 5.32
CA GLY A 359 -11.15 31.32 4.22
C GLY A 359 -9.85 30.56 4.50
N ALA A 360 -9.35 30.59 5.74
CA ALA A 360 -8.18 29.85 6.15
C ALA A 360 -8.46 28.32 6.19
N ARG A 361 -9.64 27.92 6.68
CA ARG A 361 -10.08 26.53 6.71
C ARG A 361 -10.00 25.87 5.33
N VAL A 362 -10.54 26.52 4.31
CA VAL A 362 -10.48 26.00 2.92
C VAL A 362 -9.04 26.03 2.40
N ARG A 363 -8.32 27.14 2.56
CA ARG A 363 -6.95 27.32 2.05
C ARG A 363 -5.96 26.33 2.65
N HIS A 364 -6.11 25.96 3.92
CA HIS A 364 -5.17 25.11 4.66
C HIS A 364 -5.78 23.75 5.05
N ALA A 365 -6.83 23.31 4.35
CA ALA A 365 -7.56 22.07 4.65
C ALA A 365 -6.63 20.84 4.79
N SER A 366 -5.68 20.65 3.86
CA SER A 366 -4.72 19.54 3.91
C SER A 366 -3.81 19.56 5.13
N LEU A 367 -3.33 20.75 5.52
CA LEU A 367 -2.49 20.88 6.71
C LEU A 367 -3.28 20.61 7.99
N ILE A 368 -4.53 21.07 8.05
CA ILE A 368 -5.43 20.81 9.18
C ILE A 368 -5.67 19.30 9.33
N GLN A 369 -5.92 18.60 8.23
CA GLN A 369 -6.10 17.14 8.23
C GLN A 369 -4.85 16.40 8.72
N ILE A 370 -3.68 16.73 8.16
CA ILE A 370 -2.40 16.16 8.61
C ILE A 370 -2.21 16.41 10.12
N ALA A 371 -2.46 17.64 10.58
CA ALA A 371 -2.31 17.98 11.99
C ALA A 371 -3.27 17.21 12.89
N THR A 372 -4.52 16.98 12.45
CA THR A 372 -5.51 16.17 13.18
C THR A 372 -5.03 14.73 13.34
N ILE A 373 -4.48 14.12 12.27
CA ILE A 373 -3.92 12.78 12.32
C ILE A 373 -2.71 12.73 13.26
N VAL A 374 -1.81 13.73 13.15
CA VAL A 374 -0.66 13.83 14.07
C VAL A 374 -1.11 13.93 15.53
N CYS A 375 -2.19 14.66 15.83
CA CYS A 375 -2.76 14.71 17.18
C CYS A 375 -3.24 13.34 17.66
N ARG A 376 -3.91 12.55 16.80
CA ARG A 376 -4.32 11.17 17.14
C ARG A 376 -3.10 10.30 17.44
N CYS A 377 -2.09 10.32 16.58
CA CYS A 377 -0.85 9.58 16.78
C CYS A 377 -0.13 9.97 18.09
N LEU A 378 -0.06 11.27 18.41
CA LEU A 378 0.56 11.72 19.65
C LEU A 378 -0.18 11.25 20.91
N ARG A 379 -1.49 11.06 20.84
CA ARG A 379 -2.30 10.50 21.94
C ARG A 379 -2.13 8.99 22.08
N GLY A 380 -1.94 8.28 20.98
CA GLY A 380 -1.74 6.81 20.95
C GLY A 380 -0.27 6.37 21.00
N GLY A 381 0.69 7.32 21.04
CA GLY A 381 2.10 7.04 20.75
C GLY A 381 2.80 6.03 21.66
N SER A 382 2.38 5.89 22.93
CA SER A 382 3.02 4.92 23.84
C SER A 382 2.81 3.47 23.41
N ALA A 383 1.63 3.13 22.92
CA ALA A 383 1.34 1.78 22.45
C ALA A 383 2.17 1.43 21.20
N TRP A 384 2.29 2.35 20.25
CA TRP A 384 3.11 2.15 19.04
C TRP A 384 4.60 1.91 19.37
N ASP A 385 5.14 2.72 20.29
CA ASP A 385 6.54 2.60 20.73
C ASP A 385 6.79 1.26 21.46
N GLU A 386 5.81 0.77 22.20
CA GLU A 386 5.91 -0.53 22.88
C GLU A 386 5.89 -1.69 21.90
N LEU A 387 5.03 -1.64 20.87
CA LEU A 387 5.01 -2.63 19.80
C LEU A 387 6.35 -2.67 19.04
N ALA A 388 6.89 -1.52 18.68
CA ALA A 388 8.19 -1.42 18.00
C ALA A 388 9.35 -1.94 18.89
N LYS A 389 9.30 -1.70 20.21
CA LYS A 389 10.27 -2.24 21.16
C LYS A 389 10.17 -3.77 21.28
N GLY A 390 8.96 -4.33 21.36
CA GLY A 390 8.74 -5.78 21.40
C GLY A 390 9.35 -6.47 20.18
N GLU A 391 9.13 -5.92 18.99
CA GLU A 391 9.73 -6.42 17.74
C GLU A 391 11.26 -6.34 17.75
N GLN A 392 11.82 -5.26 18.29
CA GLN A 392 13.28 -5.13 18.44
C GLN A 392 13.86 -6.17 19.40
N ILE A 393 13.16 -6.45 20.52
CA ILE A 393 13.57 -7.49 21.48
C ILE A 393 13.50 -8.85 20.82
N ALA A 394 12.43 -9.19 20.09
CA ALA A 394 12.29 -10.44 19.37
C ALA A 394 13.42 -10.65 18.34
N ARG A 395 13.81 -9.57 17.66
CA ARG A 395 14.94 -9.59 16.74
C ARG A 395 16.26 -9.87 17.46
N LEU A 396 16.55 -9.16 18.54
CA LEU A 396 17.78 -9.36 19.32
C LEU A 396 17.85 -10.80 19.89
N SER A 397 16.73 -11.31 20.40
CA SER A 397 16.63 -12.69 20.88
C SER A 397 16.87 -13.71 19.75
N ALA A 398 16.40 -13.40 18.53
CA ALA A 398 16.66 -14.24 17.37
C ALA A 398 18.15 -14.23 16.94
N GLU A 399 18.85 -13.12 17.12
CA GLU A 399 20.29 -13.01 16.88
C GLU A 399 21.10 -13.84 17.90
N ASP A 400 20.62 -13.94 19.14
CA ASP A 400 21.21 -14.77 20.20
C ASP A 400 20.94 -16.28 20.00
N GLY A 401 19.93 -16.64 19.22
CA GLY A 401 19.64 -18.01 18.82
C GLY A 401 18.26 -18.53 19.19
N PRO A 402 17.92 -19.77 18.78
CA PRO A 402 16.58 -20.33 18.93
C PRO A 402 16.13 -20.49 20.39
N ASP A 403 17.04 -20.77 21.32
CA ASP A 403 16.71 -20.92 22.74
C ASP A 403 16.28 -19.57 23.35
N SER A 404 17.00 -18.49 23.02
CA SER A 404 16.69 -17.14 23.48
C SER A 404 15.34 -16.66 22.94
N LEU A 405 15.10 -16.83 21.64
CA LEU A 405 13.81 -16.47 21.03
C LEU A 405 12.66 -17.29 21.63
N SER A 406 12.82 -18.60 21.76
CA SER A 406 11.78 -19.47 22.32
C SER A 406 11.47 -19.12 23.76
N GLY A 407 12.49 -18.81 24.57
CA GLY A 407 12.31 -18.32 25.94
C GLY A 407 11.51 -17.03 26.00
N LEU A 408 11.85 -16.04 25.16
CA LEU A 408 11.10 -14.79 25.07
C LEU A 408 9.62 -15.03 24.74
N ILE A 409 9.36 -15.82 23.69
CA ILE A 409 7.98 -16.08 23.23
C ILE A 409 7.17 -16.80 24.32
N LEU A 410 7.75 -17.75 25.04
CA LEU A 410 7.08 -18.44 26.16
C LEU A 410 6.74 -17.49 27.32
N ASP A 411 7.66 -16.58 27.67
CA ASP A 411 7.43 -15.54 28.69
C ASP A 411 6.33 -14.56 28.27
N GLU A 412 6.32 -14.15 26.99
CA GLU A 412 5.25 -13.28 26.45
C GLU A 412 3.89 -13.98 26.39
N LEU A 413 3.83 -15.28 26.05
CA LEU A 413 2.60 -16.06 26.10
C LEU A 413 2.06 -16.19 27.53
N ASP A 414 2.93 -16.36 28.53
CA ASP A 414 2.50 -16.32 29.94
C ASP A 414 2.00 -14.93 30.36
N ALA A 415 2.63 -13.86 29.90
CA ALA A 415 2.14 -12.49 30.07
C ALA A 415 0.79 -12.28 29.36
N SER A 416 0.60 -12.83 28.18
CA SER A 416 -0.65 -12.76 27.43
C SER A 416 -1.79 -13.48 28.15
N ARG A 417 -1.54 -14.66 28.75
CA ARG A 417 -2.54 -15.35 29.61
C ARG A 417 -3.00 -14.47 30.76
N ARG A 418 -2.15 -13.60 31.28
CA ARG A 418 -2.47 -12.62 32.31
C ARG A 418 -3.13 -11.33 31.79
N GLY A 419 -3.31 -11.21 30.48
CA GLY A 419 -3.93 -10.05 29.85
C GLY A 419 -3.02 -8.84 29.71
N LEU A 420 -1.70 -9.03 29.79
CA LEU A 420 -0.72 -7.94 29.71
C LEU A 420 -0.29 -7.62 28.28
N ILE A 421 -0.31 -8.63 27.40
CA ILE A 421 0.07 -8.51 25.99
C ILE A 421 -1.00 -9.23 25.15
N PRO A 422 -1.45 -8.65 24.00
CA PRO A 422 -2.32 -9.36 23.06
C PRO A 422 -1.64 -10.62 22.50
N VAL A 423 -2.40 -11.71 22.35
CA VAL A 423 -1.89 -12.98 21.78
C VAL A 423 -1.39 -12.76 20.36
N PHE A 424 -2.09 -11.92 19.60
CA PHE A 424 -1.74 -11.56 18.24
C PHE A 424 -0.33 -10.95 18.13
N ASP A 425 0.04 -10.07 19.07
CA ASP A 425 1.36 -9.44 19.10
C ASP A 425 2.47 -10.45 19.38
N VAL A 426 2.21 -11.43 20.24
CA VAL A 426 3.20 -12.50 20.52
C VAL A 426 3.46 -13.35 19.27
N VAL A 427 2.41 -13.71 18.51
CA VAL A 427 2.57 -14.46 17.24
C VAL A 427 3.31 -13.63 16.21
N ARG A 428 3.10 -12.32 16.19
CA ARG A 428 3.87 -11.40 15.33
C ARG A 428 5.34 -11.34 15.74
N HIS A 429 5.66 -11.27 17.03
CA HIS A 429 7.04 -11.33 17.51
C HIS A 429 7.71 -12.66 17.15
N LEU A 430 6.98 -13.77 17.24
CA LEU A 430 7.47 -15.08 16.79
C LEU A 430 7.78 -15.05 15.28
N MET A 431 6.90 -14.48 14.46
CA MET A 431 7.09 -14.35 13.01
C MET A 431 8.34 -13.52 12.70
N MET A 432 8.47 -12.36 13.33
CA MET A 432 9.63 -11.47 13.16
C MET A 432 10.92 -12.15 13.60
N GLY A 433 10.91 -12.82 14.77
CA GLY A 433 12.06 -13.55 15.28
C GLY A 433 12.46 -14.70 14.36
N ALA A 434 11.50 -15.52 13.91
CA ALA A 434 11.76 -16.62 12.96
C ALA A 434 12.32 -16.11 11.63
N TYR A 435 11.81 -14.99 11.11
CA TYR A 435 12.37 -14.33 9.93
C TYR A 435 13.84 -13.92 10.14
N TRP A 436 14.14 -13.21 11.24
CA TRP A 436 15.50 -12.76 11.53
C TRP A 436 16.47 -13.90 11.78
N MET A 437 16.04 -15.01 12.41
CA MET A 437 16.85 -16.21 12.55
C MET A 437 17.28 -16.77 11.19
N LYS A 438 16.34 -16.85 10.25
CA LYS A 438 16.62 -17.32 8.88
C LYS A 438 17.54 -16.38 8.12
N MET A 439 17.38 -15.06 8.31
CA MET A 439 18.18 -14.04 7.64
C MET A 439 19.53 -13.80 8.32
N GLY A 440 19.59 -13.90 9.65
CA GLY A 440 20.74 -13.51 10.48
C GLY A 440 21.76 -14.60 10.78
N ALA A 441 21.45 -15.88 10.55
CA ALA A 441 22.34 -17.03 10.87
C ALA A 441 23.72 -17.02 10.18
N GLY A 442 24.19 -15.88 9.78
CA GLY A 442 25.34 -15.77 8.96
C GLY A 442 26.23 -14.57 9.04
N GLY A 443 26.28 -13.83 10.08
CA GLY A 443 27.24 -12.74 10.09
C GLY A 443 27.38 -11.98 11.38
N ALA A 444 28.09 -12.56 12.36
CA ALA A 444 28.93 -11.68 13.15
C ALA A 444 29.90 -11.01 12.16
N ARG A 445 29.57 -9.80 11.66
CA ARG A 445 30.60 -8.91 11.12
C ARG A 445 31.53 -8.64 12.27
N SER A 446 32.78 -9.16 12.17
CA SER A 446 33.87 -8.53 12.89
C SER A 446 33.75 -7.03 12.64
N PRO A 447 33.66 -6.17 13.65
CA PRO A 447 33.69 -4.73 13.42
C PRO A 447 35.00 -4.46 12.66
N GLY A 448 34.87 -4.09 11.38
CA GLY A 448 35.99 -3.49 10.66
C GLY A 448 36.46 -2.29 11.46
N PRO A 449 37.76 -1.92 11.40
CA PRO A 449 38.27 -0.81 12.18
C PRO A 449 37.38 0.42 11.96
N SER A 450 36.71 0.84 13.01
CA SER A 450 35.85 2.01 13.02
C SER A 450 36.74 3.23 12.71
N ASP A 451 36.57 3.80 11.52
CA ASP A 451 36.95 5.19 11.31
C ASP A 451 36.10 6.03 12.30
N GLY A 452 36.78 6.54 13.33
CA GLY A 452 36.18 7.19 14.49
C GLY A 452 35.43 8.48 14.17
N ARG A 453 34.27 8.35 13.56
CA ARG A 453 33.26 9.42 13.46
C ARG A 453 31.97 8.90 14.08
N ASP A 454 31.88 9.10 15.40
CA ASP A 454 30.64 8.95 16.16
C ASP A 454 29.59 9.96 15.66
N HIS A 455 28.71 9.52 14.75
CA HIS A 455 27.44 10.22 14.51
C HIS A 455 26.37 9.62 15.43
N PRO A 456 25.74 10.40 16.32
CA PRO A 456 24.71 9.90 17.24
C PRO A 456 23.42 9.42 16.57
N ALA A 457 23.32 9.50 15.23
CA ALA A 457 22.18 9.01 14.45
C ALA A 457 22.25 7.51 14.09
N ASP A 458 23.40 6.84 14.30
CA ASP A 458 23.61 5.47 13.83
C ASP A 458 23.06 4.37 14.77
N GLN A 459 22.48 4.73 15.91
CA GLN A 459 22.03 3.74 16.90
C GLN A 459 20.64 3.14 16.57
N PHE A 460 19.89 3.65 15.59
CA PHE A 460 18.52 3.21 15.33
C PHE A 460 18.24 2.68 13.92
N THR A 461 19.22 2.67 13.03
CA THR A 461 19.01 2.04 11.71
C THR A 461 19.07 0.52 11.86
N ALA A 462 17.94 -0.16 11.61
CA ALA A 462 17.90 -1.61 11.55
C ALA A 462 19.01 -2.12 10.63
N PRO A 463 19.93 -2.99 11.10
CA PRO A 463 20.91 -3.59 10.21
C PRO A 463 20.14 -4.39 9.16
N TYR A 464 20.32 -4.02 7.89
CA TYR A 464 19.80 -4.79 6.76
C TYR A 464 20.44 -6.18 6.79
N ALA A 465 19.69 -7.18 6.32
CA ALA A 465 20.23 -8.51 6.18
C ALA A 465 21.54 -8.45 5.35
N PRO A 466 22.61 -9.05 5.83
CA PRO A 466 23.90 -8.94 5.16
C PRO A 466 23.81 -9.55 3.76
N SER A 467 24.44 -8.89 2.79
CA SER A 467 24.61 -9.41 1.44
C SER A 467 25.26 -10.81 1.51
N GLY A 468 24.63 -11.79 0.90
CA GLY A 468 25.02 -13.21 0.97
C GLY A 468 24.08 -14.08 1.82
N ALA A 469 22.97 -13.54 2.33
CA ALA A 469 21.95 -14.30 3.07
C ALA A 469 21.33 -15.46 2.26
N TYR A 470 21.38 -15.37 0.93
CA TYR A 470 20.82 -16.41 0.04
C TYR A 470 21.51 -17.78 0.11
N SER A 471 22.70 -17.88 0.69
CA SER A 471 23.55 -19.10 0.62
C SER A 471 23.74 -19.80 1.96
N ARG A 472 22.97 -19.45 3.01
CA ARG A 472 23.27 -19.92 4.37
C ARG A 472 22.31 -20.99 4.86
N PRO A 473 22.77 -21.94 5.74
CA PRO A 473 21.88 -22.92 6.33
C PRO A 473 20.81 -22.18 7.15
N ASN A 474 19.54 -22.52 6.91
CA ASN A 474 18.42 -22.00 7.69
C ASN A 474 18.57 -22.41 9.16
N VAL A 475 18.79 -21.45 10.04
CA VAL A 475 18.59 -21.68 11.47
C VAL A 475 17.11 -21.61 11.71
N VAL A 476 16.53 -22.65 12.28
CA VAL A 476 15.11 -22.77 12.56
C VAL A 476 14.90 -23.11 14.02
N ILE A 477 13.76 -22.71 14.56
CA ILE A 477 13.34 -23.14 15.91
C ILE A 477 13.17 -24.66 15.89
N PRO A 478 13.82 -25.43 16.78
CA PRO A 478 13.68 -26.88 16.86
C PRO A 478 12.23 -27.33 17.11
N ASP A 479 11.84 -28.48 16.54
CA ASP A 479 10.47 -29.01 16.63
C ASP A 479 9.96 -29.15 18.07
N ALA A 480 10.82 -29.54 19.02
CA ALA A 480 10.48 -29.64 20.42
C ALA A 480 10.06 -28.26 20.99
N GLN A 481 10.79 -27.21 20.66
CA GLN A 481 10.48 -25.85 21.10
C GLN A 481 9.20 -25.32 20.42
N ARG A 482 8.98 -25.62 19.13
CA ARG A 482 7.72 -25.30 18.44
C ARG A 482 6.54 -25.95 19.11
N ALA A 483 6.67 -27.21 19.55
CA ALA A 483 5.62 -27.92 20.28
C ALA A 483 5.31 -27.28 21.64
N ASP A 484 6.32 -26.79 22.36
CA ASP A 484 6.13 -26.11 23.64
C ASP A 484 5.51 -24.73 23.45
N ILE A 485 5.92 -23.96 22.42
CA ILE A 485 5.27 -22.69 22.03
C ILE A 485 3.81 -22.94 21.65
N ALA A 486 3.52 -23.98 20.86
CA ALA A 486 2.14 -24.28 20.45
C ALA A 486 1.23 -24.61 21.64
N LYS A 487 1.73 -25.35 22.64
CA LYS A 487 0.99 -25.63 23.89
C LYS A 487 0.73 -24.35 24.69
N ALA A 488 1.73 -23.48 24.82
CA ALA A 488 1.60 -22.21 25.52
C ALA A 488 0.64 -21.27 24.79
N LEU A 489 0.70 -21.22 23.43
CA LEU A 489 -0.19 -20.46 22.59
C LEU A 489 -1.65 -20.92 22.75
N ALA A 490 -1.91 -22.24 22.70
CA ALA A 490 -3.25 -22.78 22.94
C ALA A 490 -3.81 -22.35 24.32
N ALA A 491 -2.98 -22.40 25.37
CA ALA A 491 -3.39 -21.96 26.70
C ALA A 491 -3.66 -20.44 26.77
N ALA A 492 -2.90 -19.62 26.04
CA ALA A 492 -3.14 -18.19 25.95
C ALA A 492 -4.42 -17.88 25.16
N CYS A 493 -4.66 -18.55 24.04
CA CYS A 493 -5.89 -18.43 23.25
C CYS A 493 -7.13 -18.80 24.08
N CYS A 494 -7.06 -19.89 24.84
CA CYS A 494 -8.14 -20.30 25.73
C CYS A 494 -8.44 -19.23 26.81
N ALA A 495 -7.41 -18.66 27.44
CA ALA A 495 -7.55 -17.63 28.45
C ALA A 495 -8.10 -16.29 27.88
N ARG A 496 -7.90 -16.01 26.63
CA ARG A 496 -8.30 -14.74 25.95
C ARG A 496 -9.52 -14.89 25.04
N ARG A 497 -10.13 -16.06 25.03
CA ARG A 497 -11.28 -16.37 24.16
C ARG A 497 -12.41 -15.36 24.35
N GLY A 498 -12.90 -14.80 23.23
CA GLY A 498 -13.94 -13.77 23.22
C GLY A 498 -13.47 -12.36 23.59
N GLN A 499 -12.17 -12.16 23.82
CA GLN A 499 -11.58 -10.84 24.07
C GLN A 499 -10.72 -10.35 22.89
N GLU A 500 -10.24 -11.27 22.07
CA GLU A 500 -9.42 -10.99 20.90
C GLU A 500 -9.89 -11.83 19.72
N GLU A 501 -9.88 -11.23 18.52
CA GLU A 501 -10.05 -11.94 17.25
C GLU A 501 -8.72 -12.52 16.82
N LEU A 502 -8.67 -13.83 16.66
CA LEU A 502 -7.46 -14.56 16.29
C LEU A 502 -7.65 -15.20 14.92
N PRO A 503 -6.97 -14.71 13.87
CA PRO A 503 -7.24 -15.10 12.48
C PRO A 503 -6.96 -16.58 12.16
N TRP A 504 -6.21 -17.29 13.02
CA TRP A 504 -5.96 -18.72 12.88
C TRP A 504 -7.00 -19.59 13.61
N ILE A 505 -7.96 -18.99 14.31
CA ILE A 505 -9.04 -19.70 15.00
C ILE A 505 -10.35 -19.41 14.28
N PRO A 506 -11.07 -20.42 13.76
CA PRO A 506 -12.37 -20.20 13.12
C PRO A 506 -13.38 -19.53 14.05
N GLU A 507 -14.25 -18.66 13.53
CA GLU A 507 -15.30 -17.96 14.28
C GLU A 507 -16.21 -18.94 15.08
N HIS A 508 -16.46 -20.12 14.51
CA HIS A 508 -17.22 -21.19 15.14
C HIS A 508 -16.28 -22.22 15.77
N ALA A 509 -15.28 -21.70 16.52
CA ALA A 509 -14.22 -22.54 17.05
C ALA A 509 -14.82 -23.74 17.80
N PRO A 510 -14.33 -24.94 17.48
CA PRO A 510 -14.64 -26.15 18.18
C PRO A 510 -14.22 -26.09 19.67
N GLU A 511 -14.44 -27.17 20.38
CA GLU A 511 -14.11 -27.31 21.78
C GLU A 511 -12.60 -27.07 22.05
N ASP A 512 -12.24 -26.80 23.29
CA ASP A 512 -10.86 -26.52 23.74
C ASP A 512 -9.80 -27.55 23.26
N SER A 513 -10.25 -28.78 22.93
CA SER A 513 -9.39 -29.84 22.36
C SER A 513 -8.73 -29.47 21.04
N ASP A 514 -9.34 -28.61 20.24
CA ASP A 514 -8.86 -28.29 18.87
C ASP A 514 -7.96 -27.05 18.88
N LEU A 515 -7.98 -26.23 19.94
CA LEU A 515 -7.12 -25.05 20.06
C LEU A 515 -5.63 -25.41 19.99
N LEU A 516 -5.23 -26.57 20.51
CA LEU A 516 -3.84 -27.04 20.42
C LEU A 516 -3.45 -27.30 18.97
N GLU A 517 -4.33 -27.91 18.16
CA GLU A 517 -4.06 -28.18 16.76
C GLU A 517 -3.99 -26.89 15.95
N PHE A 518 -4.93 -25.95 16.14
CA PHE A 518 -4.86 -24.63 15.51
C PHE A 518 -3.60 -23.87 15.89
N SER A 519 -3.23 -23.88 17.18
CA SER A 519 -2.00 -23.25 17.65
C SER A 519 -0.74 -23.91 17.07
N ARG A 520 -0.75 -25.24 16.89
CA ARG A 520 0.33 -25.97 16.24
C ARG A 520 0.45 -25.54 14.77
N ILE A 521 -0.67 -25.47 14.05
CA ILE A 521 -0.71 -25.00 12.66
C ILE A 521 -0.20 -23.56 12.58
N ALA A 522 -0.62 -22.67 13.48
CA ALA A 522 -0.17 -21.28 13.48
C ALA A 522 1.34 -21.16 13.69
N VAL A 523 1.91 -21.85 14.67
CA VAL A 523 3.36 -21.87 14.94
C VAL A 523 4.13 -22.44 13.73
N GLU A 524 3.66 -23.55 13.17
CA GLU A 524 4.26 -24.16 11.98
C GLU A 524 4.22 -23.21 10.79
N THR A 525 3.06 -22.59 10.53
CA THR A 525 2.90 -21.64 9.44
C THR A 525 3.88 -20.49 9.58
N VAL A 526 3.92 -19.83 10.72
CA VAL A 526 4.79 -18.68 10.97
C VAL A 526 6.27 -19.06 10.92
N CYS A 527 6.66 -20.20 11.51
CA CYS A 527 8.04 -20.66 11.48
C CYS A 527 8.51 -21.11 10.09
N ASN A 528 7.59 -21.51 9.21
CA ASN A 528 7.91 -21.96 7.87
C ASN A 528 7.75 -20.89 6.78
N LEU A 529 7.29 -19.68 7.12
CA LEU A 529 7.21 -18.58 6.15
C LEU A 529 8.54 -18.41 5.41
N PRO A 530 8.51 -18.14 4.11
CA PRO A 530 9.71 -17.82 3.36
C PRO A 530 10.43 -16.62 3.98
N ALA A 531 11.73 -16.66 4.03
CA ALA A 531 12.57 -15.53 4.40
C ALA A 531 13.41 -15.13 3.18
N HIS A 532 12.96 -14.12 2.49
CA HIS A 532 13.69 -13.47 1.40
C HIS A 532 14.22 -12.12 1.90
N PRO A 533 15.38 -11.64 1.45
CA PRO A 533 15.83 -10.31 1.81
C PRO A 533 14.75 -9.27 1.54
N GLY A 534 14.48 -8.45 2.54
CA GLY A 534 13.49 -7.39 2.43
C GLY A 534 13.79 -6.42 1.30
N VAL A 535 12.77 -5.69 0.90
CA VAL A 535 12.77 -4.75 -0.24
C VAL A 535 13.99 -3.81 -0.23
N ALA A 536 14.34 -3.25 0.93
CA ALA A 536 15.49 -2.36 1.07
C ALA A 536 16.84 -3.06 0.84
N SER A 537 16.99 -4.31 1.33
CA SER A 537 18.20 -5.11 1.08
C SER A 537 18.36 -5.47 -0.39
N MET A 538 17.24 -5.76 -1.08
CA MET A 538 17.27 -6.00 -2.53
C MET A 538 17.73 -4.75 -3.29
N VAL A 539 17.25 -3.56 -2.91
CA VAL A 539 17.72 -2.30 -3.52
C VAL A 539 19.22 -2.12 -3.28
N GLU A 540 19.70 -2.39 -2.06
CA GLU A 540 21.13 -2.30 -1.76
C GLU A 540 21.96 -3.24 -2.65
N ASP A 541 21.51 -4.49 -2.84
CA ASP A 541 22.18 -5.47 -3.70
C ASP A 541 22.16 -5.01 -5.17
N ILE A 542 21.04 -4.49 -5.67
CA ILE A 542 20.93 -3.95 -7.02
C ILE A 542 21.89 -2.77 -7.24
N LEU A 543 21.93 -1.82 -6.30
CA LEU A 543 22.80 -0.64 -6.41
C LEU A 543 24.29 -1.02 -6.36
N HIS A 544 24.64 -2.06 -5.63
CA HIS A 544 26.01 -2.60 -5.60
C HIS A 544 26.28 -3.61 -6.72
N LYS A 545 25.34 -3.80 -7.65
CA LYS A 545 25.42 -4.77 -8.77
C LYS A 545 25.69 -6.20 -8.30
N ARG A 546 25.15 -6.55 -7.13
CA ARG A 546 25.23 -7.91 -6.61
C ARG A 546 24.13 -8.78 -7.24
N PRO A 547 24.42 -10.04 -7.56
CA PRO A 547 23.40 -10.92 -8.13
C PRO A 547 22.33 -11.26 -7.08
N ILE A 548 21.08 -11.22 -7.49
CA ILE A 548 19.94 -11.73 -6.74
C ILE A 548 19.58 -13.09 -7.35
N PRO A 549 19.90 -14.23 -6.68
CA PRO A 549 19.88 -15.56 -7.30
C PRO A 549 18.52 -15.99 -7.86
N THR A 550 17.43 -15.50 -7.26
CA THR A 550 16.06 -15.84 -7.65
C THR A 550 15.48 -14.89 -8.70
N MET A 551 16.20 -13.81 -9.05
CA MET A 551 15.73 -12.83 -9.99
C MET A 551 15.87 -13.32 -11.43
N LYS A 552 14.76 -13.28 -12.18
CA LYS A 552 14.69 -13.63 -13.60
C LYS A 552 14.46 -12.40 -14.44
N TYR A 553 15.24 -12.24 -15.48
CA TYR A 553 15.03 -11.22 -16.50
C TYR A 553 14.00 -11.70 -17.52
N ILE A 554 12.97 -10.87 -17.77
CA ILE A 554 11.93 -11.10 -18.77
C ILE A 554 12.03 -9.97 -19.80
N GLY A 555 12.78 -10.21 -20.87
CA GLY A 555 12.99 -9.21 -21.92
C GLY A 555 11.78 -9.07 -22.85
N THR A 556 11.52 -7.86 -23.29
CA THR A 556 10.44 -7.52 -24.24
C THR A 556 10.66 -8.07 -25.65
N SER A 557 11.76 -8.79 -25.94
CA SER A 557 12.18 -9.11 -27.29
C SER A 557 12.76 -10.49 -27.51
N ILE A 558 11.94 -11.54 -27.34
CA ILE A 558 12.20 -12.81 -28.06
C ILE A 558 12.14 -12.55 -29.57
N ALA A 559 11.27 -11.65 -30.06
CA ALA A 559 11.20 -11.24 -31.46
C ALA A 559 12.44 -10.44 -31.94
N GLY A 560 13.06 -9.64 -31.08
CA GLY A 560 14.31 -8.93 -31.38
C GLY A 560 15.52 -9.86 -31.43
N LEU A 561 15.61 -10.84 -30.52
CA LEU A 561 16.65 -11.87 -30.53
C LEU A 561 16.56 -12.79 -31.76
N LEU A 562 15.36 -13.12 -32.23
CA LEU A 562 15.16 -13.88 -33.46
C LEU A 562 15.48 -13.08 -34.73
N LYS A 563 15.19 -11.75 -34.76
CA LYS A 563 15.54 -10.88 -35.91
C LYS A 563 17.01 -10.59 -36.02
N SER A 564 17.78 -10.60 -34.94
CA SER A 564 19.22 -10.30 -34.99
C SER A 564 20.12 -11.44 -35.44
N GLY A 565 19.58 -12.64 -35.65
CA GLY A 565 20.35 -13.81 -36.13
C GLY A 565 21.50 -14.26 -35.22
N LEU A 566 21.62 -13.68 -34.04
CA LEU A 566 22.77 -13.83 -33.12
C LEU A 566 22.50 -14.83 -31.99
N GLY A 567 21.79 -15.91 -32.28
CA GLY A 567 21.42 -16.98 -31.33
C GLY A 567 22.59 -17.74 -30.65
N ARG A 568 23.81 -17.18 -30.63
CA ARG A 568 24.98 -17.87 -30.04
C ARG A 568 26.05 -17.00 -29.40
N ILE A 569 25.83 -15.71 -29.16
CA ILE A 569 26.83 -14.89 -28.47
C ILE A 569 26.29 -14.55 -27.08
N GLY A 570 26.91 -15.18 -26.07
CA GLY A 570 26.89 -14.87 -24.64
C GLY A 570 25.60 -14.25 -24.11
N LEU A 571 24.83 -15.00 -23.31
CA LEU A 571 23.82 -14.45 -22.42
C LEU A 571 24.46 -13.31 -21.63
N GLN A 572 24.35 -12.06 -22.08
CA GLN A 572 24.62 -10.91 -21.23
C GLN A 572 23.62 -11.02 -20.08
N HIS A 573 24.12 -11.31 -18.89
CA HIS A 573 23.34 -11.19 -17.67
C HIS A 573 23.00 -9.71 -17.49
N HIS A 574 21.81 -9.30 -17.94
CA HIS A 574 21.30 -7.97 -17.64
C HIS A 574 21.12 -7.87 -16.14
N SER A 575 21.78 -6.91 -15.50
CA SER A 575 21.61 -6.60 -14.10
C SER A 575 20.75 -5.33 -13.98
N PRO A 576 19.73 -5.29 -13.09
CA PRO A 576 18.94 -4.07 -12.90
C PRO A 576 19.81 -2.89 -12.45
N GLY A 577 20.95 -3.11 -11.81
CA GLY A 577 21.92 -2.07 -11.42
C GLY A 577 22.68 -1.42 -12.56
N GLU A 578 22.45 -1.81 -13.82
CA GLU A 578 23.01 -1.15 -15.02
C GLU A 578 22.13 0.00 -15.56
N TYR A 579 20.91 0.12 -15.03
CA TYR A 579 19.93 1.10 -15.49
C TYR A 579 20.03 2.40 -14.69
N GLU A 580 19.85 3.55 -15.39
CA GLU A 580 19.76 4.86 -14.73
C GLU A 580 18.49 5.02 -13.90
N THR A 581 17.45 4.25 -14.22
CA THR A 581 16.18 4.22 -13.51
C THR A 581 15.84 2.81 -13.09
N ILE A 582 15.56 2.63 -11.81
CA ILE A 582 15.19 1.37 -11.20
C ILE A 582 13.83 1.58 -10.52
N VAL A 583 12.84 0.80 -10.92
CA VAL A 583 11.53 0.76 -10.30
C VAL A 583 11.40 -0.56 -9.55
N LEU A 584 11.34 -0.52 -8.24
CA LEU A 584 11.06 -1.70 -7.43
C LEU A 584 9.56 -1.74 -7.11
N PHE A 585 8.89 -2.80 -7.49
CA PHE A 585 7.45 -2.94 -7.35
C PHE A 585 7.08 -4.21 -6.59
N VAL A 586 6.27 -4.08 -5.54
CA VAL A 586 5.86 -5.18 -4.67
C VAL A 586 4.42 -5.57 -4.96
N LEU A 587 4.23 -6.80 -5.46
CA LEU A 587 2.92 -7.42 -5.62
C LEU A 587 2.41 -7.92 -4.26
N GLY A 588 1.28 -7.43 -3.81
CA GLY A 588 0.74 -7.67 -2.47
C GLY A 588 0.90 -6.47 -1.54
N GLY A 589 1.39 -5.35 -2.08
CA GLY A 589 1.46 -4.07 -1.38
C GLY A 589 2.82 -3.74 -0.76
N ILE A 590 3.02 -2.46 -0.47
CA ILE A 590 4.24 -1.93 0.15
C ILE A 590 3.87 -1.12 1.39
N SER A 591 4.65 -1.25 2.46
CA SER A 591 4.46 -0.46 3.67
C SER A 591 5.22 0.87 3.61
N ALA A 592 4.76 1.87 4.38
CA ALA A 592 5.47 3.14 4.48
C ALA A 592 6.87 2.96 5.11
N ALA A 593 7.04 1.97 5.98
CA ALA A 593 8.33 1.60 6.54
C ALA A 593 9.32 1.17 5.46
N GLU A 594 8.89 0.30 4.55
CA GLU A 594 9.72 -0.15 3.43
C GLU A 594 10.09 0.98 2.47
N MET A 595 9.13 1.90 2.19
CA MET A 595 9.43 3.09 1.38
C MET A 595 10.52 3.96 2.03
N ALA A 596 10.46 4.15 3.34
CA ALA A 596 11.46 4.92 4.09
C ALA A 596 12.81 4.20 4.14
N ASP A 597 12.82 2.89 4.38
CA ASP A 597 14.03 2.07 4.40
C ASP A 597 14.74 2.08 3.04
N VAL A 598 13.99 1.94 1.94
CA VAL A 598 14.56 2.07 0.58
C VAL A 598 15.17 3.45 0.37
N ARG A 599 14.48 4.51 0.76
CA ARG A 599 14.99 5.87 0.65
C ARG A 599 16.31 6.04 1.42
N ALA A 600 16.37 5.52 2.65
CA ALA A 600 17.57 5.57 3.47
C ALA A 600 18.75 4.81 2.83
N VAL A 601 18.49 3.68 2.15
CA VAL A 601 19.50 2.94 1.37
C VAL A 601 20.01 3.78 0.20
N VAL A 602 19.10 4.37 -0.58
CA VAL A 602 19.44 5.22 -1.74
C VAL A 602 20.28 6.41 -1.32
N ASP A 603 19.87 7.12 -0.25
CA ASP A 603 20.58 8.29 0.26
C ASP A 603 22.00 7.95 0.74
N ARG A 604 22.19 6.76 1.37
CA ARG A 604 23.51 6.29 1.82
C ARG A 604 24.40 5.79 0.70
N SER A 605 23.83 5.23 -0.36
CA SER A 605 24.61 4.64 -1.46
C SER A 605 25.35 5.66 -2.30
N GLY A 606 24.94 6.94 -2.24
CA GLY A 606 25.47 7.99 -3.10
C GLY A 606 25.26 7.73 -4.60
N THR A 607 24.31 6.88 -4.95
CA THR A 607 24.02 6.51 -6.34
C THR A 607 23.49 7.68 -7.14
N THR A 608 23.80 7.69 -8.44
CA THR A 608 23.17 8.62 -9.42
C THR A 608 21.92 8.02 -10.06
N ALA A 609 21.64 6.73 -9.81
CA ALA A 609 20.44 6.08 -10.31
C ALA A 609 19.17 6.64 -9.65
N HIS A 610 18.14 6.85 -10.46
CA HIS A 610 16.82 7.24 -9.97
C HIS A 610 16.07 5.98 -9.53
N VAL A 611 15.95 5.79 -8.23
CA VAL A 611 15.23 4.65 -7.64
C VAL A 611 13.82 5.07 -7.26
N VAL A 612 12.84 4.33 -7.74
CA VAL A 612 11.42 4.50 -7.44
C VAL A 612 10.91 3.21 -6.82
N VAL A 613 10.14 3.32 -5.75
CA VAL A 613 9.54 2.16 -5.10
C VAL A 613 8.01 2.23 -5.18
N GLY A 614 7.38 1.09 -5.46
CA GLY A 614 5.93 1.03 -5.57
C GLY A 614 5.34 -0.29 -5.10
N GLY A 615 4.03 -0.32 -4.97
CA GLY A 615 3.29 -1.52 -4.62
C GLY A 615 1.91 -1.58 -5.27
N SER A 616 1.36 -2.78 -5.36
CA SER A 616 0.00 -2.98 -5.87
C SER A 616 -1.08 -2.42 -4.91
N SER A 617 -0.68 -2.07 -3.69
CA SER A 617 -1.48 -1.37 -2.68
C SER A 617 -0.54 -0.79 -1.61
N ILE A 618 -1.08 -0.04 -0.64
CA ILE A 618 -0.38 0.32 0.58
C ILE A 618 -0.76 -0.66 1.69
N CYS A 619 0.24 -1.27 2.30
CA CYS A 619 0.08 -2.00 3.55
C CYS A 619 0.09 -0.99 4.71
N ALA A 620 -1.07 -0.50 5.10
CA ALA A 620 -1.17 0.50 6.15
C ALA A 620 -0.94 -0.11 7.53
N GLU A 621 -1.63 -1.20 7.81
CA GLU A 621 -1.63 -1.84 9.11
C GLU A 621 -0.77 -3.11 9.11
N PRO A 622 0.27 -3.19 9.97
CA PRO A 622 1.09 -4.40 10.11
C PRO A 622 0.27 -5.66 10.45
N ALA A 623 -0.83 -5.51 11.19
CA ALA A 623 -1.71 -6.60 11.57
C ALA A 623 -2.41 -7.26 10.37
N LEU A 624 -2.78 -6.49 9.34
CA LEU A 624 -3.44 -7.03 8.14
C LEU A 624 -2.55 -8.01 7.38
N THR A 625 -1.25 -7.72 7.30
CA THR A 625 -0.31 -8.65 6.65
C THR A 625 -0.24 -9.99 7.41
N LEU A 626 -0.26 -9.96 8.75
CA LEU A 626 -0.28 -11.19 9.52
C LEU A 626 -1.63 -11.92 9.39
N ARG A 627 -2.77 -11.20 9.41
CA ARG A 627 -4.09 -11.79 9.17
C ARG A 627 -4.14 -12.51 7.82
N SER A 628 -3.58 -11.93 6.76
CA SER A 628 -3.56 -12.56 5.44
C SER A 628 -2.73 -13.85 5.38
N VAL A 629 -1.76 -14.04 6.27
CA VAL A 629 -1.00 -15.30 6.40
C VAL A 629 -1.90 -16.45 6.89
N PHE A 630 -2.96 -16.13 7.64
CA PHE A 630 -3.87 -17.10 8.25
C PHE A 630 -5.27 -17.12 7.58
N ALA A 631 -5.52 -16.26 6.58
CA ALA A 631 -6.83 -16.15 5.91
C ALA A 631 -7.19 -17.37 5.04
N GLU A 632 -6.92 -18.56 5.51
CA GLU A 632 -7.30 -19.85 4.95
C GLU A 632 -8.31 -20.55 5.85
#